data_1a491f737978d6ddb631ea0c2f2c88a6
#
_entry.id   1a491f737978d6ddb631ea0c2f2c88a6
#
_cell.length_a   1.000
_cell.length_b   1.000
_cell.length_c   1.000
_cell.angle_alpha   90.00
_cell.angle_beta   90.00
_cell.angle_gamma   90.00
#
_symmetry.space_group_name_H-M   'P 1'
#
loop_
_entity.id
_entity.type
_entity.pdbx_description
1 polymer ?
#
loop_
_entity_poly.entity_id
_entity_poly.type
_entity_poly.pdbx_seq_one_letter_code
_entity_poly.pdbx_strand_id
1 'polypeptide(L)'
;MSRKMSSATDNGTHSNKDHSSFEVHKTFTNSQQIPSESFHVERLEDRDRYMTLSIGPQHPGSGHMRIVVVVDGDIIVRADPDVGYVHRGEEKMSEFRTFVQNVPHIERPVIHDSSNILYSYCLAVEELLGLQVPERAMYLRTILAEIDRIQYTLYWLAILGIFMGHSTMFMWATADRELFVDLADMASGNRITHSYIVPGGVRNDIPEAFADKTFKSLDYFESKRLPEYDKIFYDNPLFRQRSEGVGVLSKSDAISLGVTGSVLRASGIAYDVRKREPYDIYSDIQFEVPVSKTGDSFARSIVPLYDIRQSLNIIRQCLTKMPQQVKLGPSFSQILEGPLEKLIVESNQEEAPLGTIL
;
A
#
# COMPACT_ATOMS: atom_id res chain seq x y z
N MET A 1 -50.85 -46.42 -12.43
CA MET A 1 -51.91 -45.41 -12.18
C MET A 1 -51.36 -44.08 -12.70
N SER A 2 -51.55 -43.79 -13.84
CA SER A 2 -52.43 -43.01 -14.73
C SER A 2 -52.99 -41.72 -14.13
N ARG A 3 -52.55 -40.57 -14.70
CA ARG A 3 -53.34 -39.38 -15.10
C ARG A 3 -52.36 -38.33 -15.67
N LYS A 4 -52.32 -38.21 -16.91
CA LYS A 4 -53.05 -37.44 -17.97
C LYS A 4 -52.63 -35.97 -18.02
N MET A 5 -52.08 -35.68 -19.19
CA MET A 5 -51.78 -34.37 -19.81
C MET A 5 -53.00 -33.44 -19.86
N SER A 6 -52.75 -32.16 -19.81
CA SER A 6 -53.52 -31.22 -20.61
C SER A 6 -52.59 -30.12 -21.14
N SER A 7 -52.63 -30.00 -22.45
CA SER A 7 -52.04 -28.99 -23.28
C SER A 7 -52.85 -27.69 -23.23
N ALA A 8 -52.17 -26.56 -23.19
CA ALA A 8 -52.71 -25.30 -23.69
C ALA A 8 -51.61 -24.53 -24.36
N THR A 9 -51.71 -24.45 -25.66
CA THR A 9 -51.02 -23.51 -26.57
C THR A 9 -51.60 -22.12 -26.34
N ASP A 10 -50.70 -21.15 -26.13
CA ASP A 10 -51.08 -19.77 -26.44
C ASP A 10 -49.91 -19.04 -27.12
N ASN A 11 -50.20 -18.50 -28.28
CA ASN A 11 -49.36 -17.70 -29.12
C ASN A 11 -49.32 -16.28 -28.56
N GLY A 12 -48.14 -15.77 -28.23
CA GLY A 12 -47.96 -14.38 -27.82
C GLY A 12 -46.67 -13.80 -28.41
N THR A 13 -46.89 -13.05 -29.44
CA THR A 13 -46.04 -12.10 -30.16
C THR A 13 -44.79 -11.59 -29.43
N HIS A 14 -43.64 -11.80 -30.07
CA HIS A 14 -42.40 -11.10 -29.76
C HIS A 14 -42.54 -9.60 -29.99
N SER A 15 -42.54 -8.81 -28.94
CA SER A 15 -42.28 -7.38 -28.97
C SER A 15 -40.82 -7.13 -28.56
N ASN A 16 -40.08 -6.61 -29.53
CA ASN A 16 -38.76 -5.97 -29.30
C ASN A 16 -38.92 -4.94 -28.18
N LYS A 17 -38.20 -5.14 -27.08
CA LYS A 17 -37.99 -4.11 -26.07
C LYS A 17 -36.54 -3.66 -26.14
N ASP A 18 -36.44 -2.40 -26.46
CA ASP A 18 -35.27 -1.55 -26.46
C ASP A 18 -34.40 -1.74 -25.24
N HIS A 19 -33.10 -1.90 -25.47
CA HIS A 19 -32.08 -1.70 -24.45
C HIS A 19 -32.03 -0.21 -24.08
N SER A 20 -32.85 0.17 -23.13
CA SER A 20 -32.77 1.49 -22.51
C SER A 20 -31.77 1.47 -21.34
N SER A 21 -30.77 2.28 -21.50
CA SER A 21 -30.05 3.08 -20.48
C SER A 21 -30.08 2.57 -19.05
N PHE A 22 -28.94 2.08 -18.59
CA PHE A 22 -28.63 2.04 -17.18
C PHE A 22 -28.52 3.49 -16.65
N GLU A 23 -29.57 3.98 -16.02
CA GLU A 23 -29.50 5.15 -15.16
C GLU A 23 -28.79 4.77 -13.85
N VAL A 24 -27.61 5.32 -13.66
CA VAL A 24 -26.92 5.31 -12.36
C VAL A 24 -27.70 6.24 -11.43
N HIS A 25 -28.42 5.68 -10.48
CA HIS A 25 -29.05 6.45 -9.41
C HIS A 25 -27.97 7.19 -8.60
N LYS A 26 -27.90 8.51 -8.80
CA LYS A 26 -27.22 9.44 -7.93
C LYS A 26 -28.07 9.62 -6.67
N THR A 27 -27.63 9.04 -5.55
CA THR A 27 -28.07 9.48 -4.22
C THR A 27 -26.84 9.83 -3.39
N PHE A 28 -26.31 11.02 -3.64
CA PHE A 28 -25.53 11.74 -2.63
C PHE A 28 -26.23 13.08 -2.40
N THR A 29 -27.07 13.10 -1.38
CA THR A 29 -27.58 14.33 -0.79
C THR A 29 -26.59 14.77 0.28
N ASN A 30 -25.64 15.61 -0.10
CA ASN A 30 -25.18 16.69 0.77
C ASN A 30 -24.63 17.81 -0.11
N SER A 31 -25.28 18.96 -0.03
CA SER A 31 -25.07 20.13 -0.83
C SER A 31 -23.82 20.90 -0.41
N GLN A 32 -22.68 20.51 -0.94
CA GLN A 32 -21.62 21.45 -1.26
C GLN A 32 -21.51 21.48 -2.77
N GLN A 33 -21.91 22.59 -3.38
CA GLN A 33 -21.77 22.85 -4.79
C GLN A 33 -20.27 22.82 -5.15
N ILE A 34 -19.85 21.69 -5.72
CA ILE A 34 -18.58 21.64 -6.45
C ILE A 34 -18.79 22.54 -7.68
N PRO A 35 -17.92 23.52 -7.95
CA PRO A 35 -18.09 24.40 -9.10
C PRO A 35 -18.22 23.57 -10.38
N SER A 36 -19.25 23.82 -11.15
CA SER A 36 -19.60 23.10 -12.38
C SER A 36 -18.58 23.30 -13.52
N GLU A 37 -17.54 24.07 -13.29
CA GLU A 37 -16.51 24.40 -14.30
C GLU A 37 -15.32 23.44 -14.33
N SER A 38 -15.23 22.44 -13.43
CA SER A 38 -14.07 21.54 -13.36
C SER A 38 -14.22 20.21 -14.12
N PHE A 39 -15.37 19.94 -14.72
CA PHE A 39 -15.55 18.76 -15.58
C PHE A 39 -15.76 19.18 -17.02
N HIS A 40 -14.68 19.33 -17.78
CA HIS A 40 -14.75 19.34 -19.22
C HIS A 40 -15.18 17.94 -19.68
N VAL A 41 -16.48 17.76 -19.91
CA VAL A 41 -16.98 16.60 -20.66
C VAL A 41 -16.81 16.96 -22.13
N GLU A 42 -15.63 16.73 -22.69
CA GLU A 42 -15.49 16.69 -24.15
C GLU A 42 -16.35 15.54 -24.68
N ARG A 43 -17.37 15.86 -25.45
CA ARG A 43 -18.05 14.85 -26.25
C ARG A 43 -17.04 14.35 -27.29
N LEU A 44 -16.64 13.11 -27.17
CA LEU A 44 -15.87 12.42 -28.19
C LEU A 44 -16.81 12.20 -29.39
N GLU A 45 -16.80 13.14 -30.32
CA GLU A 45 -17.71 13.13 -31.46
C GLU A 45 -17.35 12.08 -32.51
N ASP A 46 -16.16 11.49 -32.42
CA ASP A 46 -15.64 10.55 -33.42
C ASP A 46 -15.51 9.14 -32.81
N ARG A 47 -16.64 8.42 -32.74
CA ARG A 47 -16.70 7.06 -32.13
C ARG A 47 -15.83 6.03 -32.84
N ASP A 48 -15.53 6.24 -34.12
CA ASP A 48 -14.74 5.29 -34.92
C ASP A 48 -13.22 5.44 -34.71
N ARG A 49 -12.78 6.56 -34.15
CA ARG A 49 -11.37 6.87 -33.88
C ARG A 49 -10.90 6.38 -32.51
N TYR A 50 -11.78 6.43 -31.53
CA TYR A 50 -11.42 6.17 -30.13
C TYR A 50 -11.84 4.77 -29.70
N MET A 51 -10.94 4.08 -28.99
CA MET A 51 -11.24 2.80 -28.36
C MET A 51 -11.32 2.95 -26.85
N THR A 52 -12.32 2.35 -26.24
CA THR A 52 -12.46 2.29 -24.78
C THR A 52 -11.98 0.94 -24.27
N LEU A 53 -11.03 0.96 -23.36
CA LEU A 53 -10.47 -0.23 -22.70
C LEU A 53 -10.78 -0.20 -21.21
N SER A 54 -11.21 -1.31 -20.65
CA SER A 54 -11.39 -1.49 -19.21
C SER A 54 -10.28 -2.38 -18.67
N ILE A 55 -9.46 -1.86 -17.76
CA ILE A 55 -8.35 -2.56 -17.12
C ILE A 55 -8.72 -2.83 -15.66
N GLY A 56 -8.76 -4.10 -15.27
CA GLY A 56 -9.20 -4.52 -13.94
C GLY A 56 -10.74 -4.65 -13.80
N PRO A 57 -11.25 -4.91 -12.57
CA PRO A 57 -10.54 -4.95 -11.28
C PRO A 57 -9.74 -6.24 -11.03
N GLN A 58 -9.92 -7.28 -11.81
CA GLN A 58 -9.24 -8.58 -11.66
C GLN A 58 -8.03 -8.68 -12.60
N HIS A 59 -7.17 -7.67 -12.56
CA HIS A 59 -5.94 -7.63 -13.34
C HIS A 59 -4.75 -7.51 -12.39
N PRO A 60 -3.68 -8.30 -12.54
CA PRO A 60 -2.53 -8.30 -11.61
C PRO A 60 -1.92 -6.93 -11.35
N GLY A 61 -1.93 -6.06 -12.36
CA GLY A 61 -1.35 -4.74 -12.27
C GLY A 61 -2.31 -3.63 -11.83
N SER A 62 -3.60 -3.89 -11.73
CA SER A 62 -4.58 -2.84 -11.36
C SER A 62 -4.72 -2.64 -9.85
N GLY A 63 -4.19 -3.55 -9.02
CA GLY A 63 -4.34 -3.49 -7.56
C GLY A 63 -5.80 -3.54 -7.10
N HIS A 64 -6.63 -4.30 -7.83
CA HIS A 64 -8.09 -4.40 -7.63
C HIS A 64 -8.86 -3.09 -7.88
N MET A 65 -8.26 -2.15 -8.59
CA MET A 65 -8.92 -0.97 -9.12
C MET A 65 -9.30 -1.22 -10.58
N ARG A 66 -10.44 -0.71 -11.02
CA ARG A 66 -10.75 -0.64 -12.44
C ARG A 66 -10.30 0.71 -12.98
N ILE A 67 -9.64 0.72 -14.12
CA ILE A 67 -9.30 1.93 -14.85
C ILE A 67 -9.94 1.82 -16.23
N VAL A 68 -10.85 2.73 -16.54
CA VAL A 68 -11.42 2.84 -17.88
C VAL A 68 -10.62 3.89 -18.63
N VAL A 69 -9.97 3.47 -19.71
CA VAL A 69 -9.16 4.38 -20.55
C VAL A 69 -9.79 4.52 -21.92
N VAL A 70 -9.80 5.73 -22.46
CA VAL A 70 -10.11 6.03 -23.85
C VAL A 70 -8.80 6.31 -24.54
N VAL A 71 -8.55 5.60 -25.64
CA VAL A 71 -7.28 5.68 -26.37
C VAL A 71 -7.51 6.08 -27.84
N ASP A 72 -6.55 6.83 -28.36
CA ASP A 72 -6.37 7.13 -29.79
C ASP A 72 -5.06 6.45 -30.23
N GLY A 73 -5.16 5.24 -30.77
CA GLY A 73 -4.00 4.38 -30.97
C GLY A 73 -3.30 4.07 -29.64
N ASP A 74 -2.04 4.50 -29.49
CA ASP A 74 -1.23 4.29 -28.28
C ASP A 74 -1.33 5.45 -27.27
N ILE A 75 -2.12 6.48 -27.55
CA ILE A 75 -2.24 7.66 -26.72
C ILE A 75 -3.48 7.55 -25.83
N ILE A 76 -3.30 7.67 -24.53
CA ILE A 76 -4.42 7.77 -23.59
C ILE A 76 -4.97 9.19 -23.65
N VAL A 77 -6.22 9.33 -24.10
CA VAL A 77 -6.94 10.60 -24.18
C VAL A 77 -7.66 10.89 -22.87
N ARG A 78 -8.20 9.84 -22.24
CA ARG A 78 -8.93 9.94 -20.97
C ARG A 78 -8.69 8.69 -20.13
N ALA A 79 -8.59 8.87 -18.81
CA ALA A 79 -8.52 7.77 -17.85
C ALA A 79 -9.47 8.06 -16.69
N ASP A 80 -10.38 7.12 -16.42
CA ASP A 80 -11.34 7.19 -15.32
C ASP A 80 -11.03 6.05 -14.34
N PRO A 81 -10.45 6.36 -13.16
CA PRO A 81 -10.25 5.36 -12.11
C PRO A 81 -11.57 5.08 -11.39
N ASP A 82 -11.85 3.79 -11.20
CA ASP A 82 -13.01 3.30 -10.46
C ASP A 82 -12.51 2.45 -9.30
N VAL A 83 -12.62 2.97 -8.09
CA VAL A 83 -12.07 2.40 -6.85
C VAL A 83 -13.19 1.81 -5.99
N GLY A 84 -12.81 1.05 -4.94
CA GLY A 84 -13.76 0.52 -3.97
C GLY A 84 -13.97 -1.00 -4.04
N TYR A 85 -13.36 -1.70 -4.98
CA TYR A 85 -13.53 -3.16 -5.13
C TYR A 85 -12.94 -3.98 -3.97
N VAL A 86 -12.04 -3.40 -3.20
CA VAL A 86 -11.46 -4.00 -1.98
C VAL A 86 -11.91 -3.27 -0.71
N HIS A 87 -12.92 -2.43 -0.80
CA HIS A 87 -13.47 -1.76 0.38
C HIS A 87 -14.11 -2.78 1.31
N ARG A 88 -13.60 -2.89 2.53
CA ARG A 88 -13.98 -3.88 3.53
C ARG A 88 -14.66 -3.26 4.76
N GLY A 89 -14.85 -1.94 4.76
CA GLY A 89 -15.45 -1.21 5.89
C GLY A 89 -14.57 -1.21 7.13
N GLU A 90 -13.24 -1.13 6.97
CA GLU A 90 -12.26 -1.26 8.04
C GLU A 90 -12.54 -0.27 9.17
N GLU A 91 -12.79 0.99 8.84
CA GLU A 91 -13.05 2.06 9.82
C GLU A 91 -14.29 1.74 10.65
N LYS A 92 -15.39 1.41 9.98
CA LYS A 92 -16.64 1.11 10.68
C LYS A 92 -16.57 -0.17 11.50
N MET A 93 -15.90 -1.18 11.00
CA MET A 93 -15.71 -2.43 11.74
C MET A 93 -14.77 -2.28 12.93
N SER A 94 -13.83 -1.34 12.87
CA SER A 94 -12.89 -1.07 13.97
C SER A 94 -13.57 -0.45 15.18
N GLU A 95 -14.68 0.28 14.99
CA GLU A 95 -15.47 0.85 16.09
C GLU A 95 -16.06 -0.20 17.05
N PHE A 96 -16.25 -1.43 16.59
CA PHE A 96 -16.87 -2.52 17.35
C PHE A 96 -15.85 -3.51 17.90
N ARG A 97 -14.56 -3.25 17.79
CA ARG A 97 -13.48 -4.13 18.20
C ARG A 97 -12.58 -3.47 19.22
N THR A 98 -11.95 -4.27 20.07
CA THR A 98 -10.86 -3.79 20.92
C THR A 98 -9.62 -3.48 20.08
N PHE A 99 -8.71 -2.68 20.60
CA PHE A 99 -7.45 -2.34 19.89
C PHE A 99 -6.69 -3.57 19.44
N VAL A 100 -6.66 -4.63 20.24
CA VAL A 100 -5.98 -5.88 19.90
C VAL A 100 -6.72 -6.67 18.83
N GLN A 101 -8.06 -6.70 18.88
CA GLN A 101 -8.87 -7.35 17.86
C GLN A 101 -8.77 -6.66 16.49
N ASN A 102 -8.39 -5.39 16.47
CA ASN A 102 -8.16 -4.65 15.25
C ASN A 102 -6.83 -4.98 14.57
N VAL A 103 -5.82 -5.50 15.28
CA VAL A 103 -4.52 -5.85 14.72
C VAL A 103 -4.63 -6.66 13.42
N PRO A 104 -5.26 -7.86 13.40
CA PRO A 104 -5.37 -8.64 12.17
C PRO A 104 -6.32 -8.02 11.14
N HIS A 105 -7.11 -7.04 11.52
CA HIS A 105 -8.03 -6.36 10.63
C HIS A 105 -7.35 -5.21 9.88
N ILE A 106 -6.57 -4.40 10.59
CA ILE A 106 -5.87 -3.22 10.06
C ILE A 106 -4.67 -3.60 9.18
N GLU A 107 -4.01 -4.73 9.43
CA GLU A 107 -2.85 -5.13 8.62
C GLU A 107 -3.17 -5.62 7.20
N ARG A 108 -4.44 -5.96 6.90
CA ARG A 108 -4.84 -6.60 5.64
C ARG A 108 -5.22 -5.69 4.46
N PRO A 109 -5.46 -4.39 4.60
CA PRO A 109 -5.70 -3.50 3.44
C PRO A 109 -4.54 -3.46 2.46
N VAL A 110 -3.30 -3.52 2.95
CA VAL A 110 -2.09 -3.57 2.11
C VAL A 110 -1.27 -4.82 2.45
N ILE A 111 -1.64 -5.93 1.85
CA ILE A 111 -1.12 -7.27 2.19
C ILE A 111 0.41 -7.36 2.12
N HIS A 112 1.03 -6.67 1.16
CA HIS A 112 2.48 -6.74 0.93
C HIS A 112 3.29 -5.74 1.76
N ASP A 113 2.63 -4.85 2.51
CA ASP A 113 3.23 -3.87 3.42
C ASP A 113 2.45 -3.81 4.74
N SER A 114 2.04 -4.98 5.22
CA SER A 114 1.15 -5.14 6.36
C SER A 114 1.74 -4.56 7.64
N SER A 115 3.05 -4.71 7.84
CA SER A 115 3.71 -4.21 9.03
C SER A 115 3.73 -2.68 9.13
N ASN A 116 3.92 -1.96 8.03
CA ASN A 116 3.95 -0.49 8.09
C ASN A 116 2.59 0.12 8.43
N ILE A 117 1.50 -0.44 7.89
CA ILE A 117 0.15 -0.01 8.25
C ILE A 117 -0.15 -0.31 9.71
N LEU A 118 0.15 -1.54 10.14
CA LEU A 118 -0.06 -1.95 11.52
C LEU A 118 0.81 -1.14 12.49
N TYR A 119 2.01 -0.76 12.07
CA TYR A 119 2.91 0.08 12.86
C TYR A 119 2.30 1.45 13.16
N SER A 120 1.77 2.11 12.13
CA SER A 120 1.11 3.43 12.31
C SER A 120 -0.08 3.35 13.26
N TYR A 121 -0.87 2.28 13.16
CA TYR A 121 -1.98 2.01 14.07
C TYR A 121 -1.49 1.81 15.51
N CYS A 122 -0.44 1.00 15.71
CA CYS A 122 0.11 0.74 17.06
C CYS A 122 0.68 2.00 17.68
N LEU A 123 1.39 2.85 16.91
CA LEU A 123 1.89 4.14 17.41
C LEU A 123 0.75 5.06 17.89
N ALA A 124 -0.34 5.14 17.13
CA ALA A 124 -1.51 5.94 17.52
C ALA A 124 -2.17 5.41 18.80
N VAL A 125 -2.32 4.09 18.95
CA VAL A 125 -2.87 3.47 20.16
C VAL A 125 -1.93 3.68 21.36
N GLU A 126 -0.63 3.57 21.15
CA GLU A 126 0.38 3.76 22.21
C GLU A 126 0.40 5.21 22.71
N GLU A 127 0.34 6.17 21.81
CA GLU A 127 0.24 7.59 22.17
C GLU A 127 -1.05 7.86 22.95
N LEU A 128 -2.18 7.34 22.47
CA LEU A 128 -3.48 7.50 23.13
C LEU A 128 -3.50 6.92 24.54
N LEU A 129 -2.87 5.76 24.76
CA LEU A 129 -2.84 5.05 26.05
C LEU A 129 -1.63 5.42 26.92
N GLY A 130 -0.68 6.21 26.43
CA GLY A 130 0.57 6.53 27.12
C GLY A 130 1.45 5.32 27.37
N LEU A 131 1.44 4.33 26.47
CA LEU A 131 2.21 3.11 26.62
C LEU A 131 3.70 3.34 26.30
N GLN A 132 4.58 2.73 27.10
CA GLN A 132 6.01 2.74 26.85
C GLN A 132 6.43 1.44 26.18
N VAL A 133 7.03 1.55 25.01
CA VAL A 133 7.52 0.40 24.23
C VAL A 133 8.96 0.07 24.67
N PRO A 134 9.30 -1.21 24.95
CA PRO A 134 10.68 -1.60 25.24
C PRO A 134 11.61 -1.32 24.06
N GLU A 135 12.80 -0.80 24.34
CA GLU A 135 13.77 -0.39 23.32
C GLU A 135 14.07 -1.51 22.31
N ARG A 136 14.29 -2.74 22.75
CA ARG A 136 14.49 -3.89 21.86
C ARG A 136 13.31 -4.11 20.91
N ALA A 137 12.08 -3.92 21.37
CA ALA A 137 10.88 -4.05 20.55
C ALA A 137 10.83 -2.95 19.48
N MET A 138 11.28 -1.73 19.76
CA MET A 138 11.38 -0.65 18.76
C MET A 138 12.33 -1.04 17.63
N TYR A 139 13.49 -1.67 17.94
CA TYR A 139 14.40 -2.19 16.92
C TYR A 139 13.75 -3.28 16.08
N LEU A 140 13.07 -4.23 16.70
CA LEU A 140 12.41 -5.35 16.00
C LEU A 140 11.29 -4.87 15.08
N ARG A 141 10.49 -3.90 15.52
CA ARG A 141 9.46 -3.25 14.70
C ARG A 141 10.06 -2.60 13.46
N THR A 142 11.13 -1.83 13.66
CA THR A 142 11.83 -1.14 12.56
C THR A 142 12.42 -2.14 11.57
N ILE A 143 13.04 -3.22 12.04
CA ILE A 143 13.56 -4.28 11.16
C ILE A 143 12.45 -4.87 10.29
N LEU A 144 11.31 -5.25 10.90
CA LEU A 144 10.23 -5.87 10.15
C LEU A 144 9.56 -4.88 9.19
N ALA A 145 9.37 -3.63 9.60
CA ALA A 145 8.82 -2.57 8.75
C ALA A 145 9.71 -2.31 7.51
N GLU A 146 11.03 -2.34 7.67
CA GLU A 146 11.94 -2.18 6.53
C GLU A 146 12.04 -3.44 5.66
N ILE A 147 11.90 -4.64 6.22
CA ILE A 147 11.75 -5.88 5.46
C ILE A 147 10.49 -5.82 4.59
N ASP A 148 9.35 -5.42 5.14
CA ASP A 148 8.10 -5.29 4.40
C ASP A 148 8.17 -4.20 3.34
N ARG A 149 8.84 -3.09 3.62
CA ARG A 149 9.10 -2.03 2.62
C ARG A 149 9.88 -2.57 1.41
N ILE A 150 10.89 -3.42 1.64
CA ILE A 150 11.61 -4.08 0.55
C ILE A 150 10.69 -5.04 -0.20
N GLN A 151 9.91 -5.87 0.50
CA GLN A 151 8.96 -6.80 -0.09
C GLN A 151 7.93 -6.09 -0.98
N TYR A 152 7.35 -5.00 -0.48
CA TYR A 152 6.39 -4.19 -1.22
C TYR A 152 7.02 -3.56 -2.47
N THR A 153 8.22 -3.00 -2.33
CA THR A 153 8.92 -2.39 -3.46
C THR A 153 9.29 -3.42 -4.53
N LEU A 154 9.74 -4.61 -4.16
CA LEU A 154 10.02 -5.70 -5.11
C LEU A 154 8.74 -6.20 -5.79
N TYR A 155 7.64 -6.32 -5.07
CA TYR A 155 6.34 -6.64 -5.65
C TYR A 155 5.91 -5.56 -6.66
N TRP A 156 6.05 -4.28 -6.30
CA TRP A 156 5.75 -3.18 -7.20
C TRP A 156 6.63 -3.21 -8.46
N LEU A 157 7.94 -3.48 -8.33
CA LEU A 157 8.84 -3.64 -9.48
C LEU A 157 8.44 -4.83 -10.37
N ALA A 158 7.98 -5.92 -9.77
CA ALA A 158 7.47 -7.07 -10.52
C ALA A 158 6.27 -6.67 -11.40
N ILE A 159 5.30 -5.97 -10.82
CA ILE A 159 4.12 -5.48 -11.54
C ILE A 159 4.50 -4.47 -12.63
N LEU A 160 5.43 -3.55 -12.34
CA LEU A 160 5.95 -2.64 -13.35
C LEU A 160 6.58 -3.40 -14.53
N GLY A 161 7.31 -4.49 -14.26
CA GLY A 161 7.86 -5.37 -15.29
C GLY A 161 6.78 -5.91 -16.23
N ILE A 162 5.65 -6.37 -15.69
CA ILE A 162 4.50 -6.84 -16.51
C ILE A 162 3.97 -5.72 -17.40
N PHE A 163 3.71 -4.52 -16.85
CA PHE A 163 3.20 -3.39 -17.64
C PHE A 163 4.17 -2.93 -18.74
N MET A 164 5.46 -3.08 -18.50
CA MET A 164 6.48 -2.74 -19.50
C MET A 164 6.75 -3.86 -20.50
N GLY A 165 6.05 -5.01 -20.39
CA GLY A 165 6.25 -6.17 -21.25
C GLY A 165 7.53 -6.95 -20.94
N HIS A 166 8.08 -6.82 -19.74
CA HIS A 166 9.32 -7.43 -19.28
C HIS A 166 9.06 -8.55 -18.25
N SER A 167 8.56 -9.70 -18.69
CA SER A 167 8.19 -10.83 -17.82
C SER A 167 9.35 -11.36 -16.97
N THR A 168 10.59 -11.29 -17.46
CA THR A 168 11.79 -11.69 -16.71
C THR A 168 11.95 -10.83 -15.45
N MET A 169 11.67 -9.53 -15.52
CA MET A 169 11.69 -8.63 -14.36
C MET A 169 10.67 -9.05 -13.32
N PHE A 170 9.46 -9.41 -13.75
CA PHE A 170 8.44 -9.92 -12.84
C PHE A 170 8.92 -11.17 -12.10
N MET A 171 9.46 -12.14 -12.82
CA MET A 171 9.95 -13.39 -12.22
C MET A 171 11.11 -13.16 -11.26
N TRP A 172 12.04 -12.28 -11.61
CA TRP A 172 13.20 -11.98 -10.77
C TRP A 172 12.80 -11.24 -9.50
N ALA A 173 12.03 -10.17 -9.64
CA ALA A 173 11.61 -9.40 -8.47
C ALA A 173 10.74 -10.24 -7.50
N THR A 174 9.90 -11.13 -8.03
CA THR A 174 9.12 -12.05 -7.21
C THR A 174 10.02 -13.08 -6.51
N ALA A 175 11.02 -13.63 -7.20
CA ALA A 175 11.97 -14.58 -6.60
C ALA A 175 12.87 -13.92 -5.55
N ASP A 176 13.35 -12.70 -5.80
CA ASP A 176 14.17 -11.96 -4.84
C ASP A 176 13.38 -11.52 -3.60
N ARG A 177 12.08 -11.23 -3.78
CA ARG A 177 11.16 -10.95 -2.68
C ARG A 177 11.10 -12.09 -1.67
N GLU A 178 11.21 -13.35 -2.11
CA GLU A 178 11.19 -14.52 -1.24
C GLU A 178 12.29 -14.50 -0.17
N LEU A 179 13.43 -13.89 -0.45
CA LEU A 179 14.50 -13.74 0.55
C LEU A 179 14.00 -12.96 1.80
N PHE A 180 13.21 -11.92 1.57
CA PHE A 180 12.67 -11.06 2.62
C PHE A 180 11.40 -11.64 3.25
N VAL A 181 10.60 -12.35 2.47
CA VAL A 181 9.45 -13.11 2.98
C VAL A 181 9.90 -14.19 3.97
N ASP A 182 10.99 -14.90 3.67
CA ASP A 182 11.56 -15.89 4.58
C ASP A 182 12.10 -15.28 5.90
N LEU A 183 12.63 -14.05 5.83
CA LEU A 183 13.05 -13.33 7.05
C LEU A 183 11.85 -12.90 7.89
N ALA A 184 10.80 -12.40 7.25
CA ALA A 184 9.57 -12.02 7.94
C ALA A 184 8.86 -13.23 8.58
N ASP A 185 8.82 -14.37 7.86
CA ASP A 185 8.31 -15.64 8.39
C ASP A 185 9.13 -16.11 9.60
N MET A 186 10.44 -16.01 9.53
CA MET A 186 11.34 -16.39 10.61
C MET A 186 11.14 -15.55 11.88
N ALA A 187 10.81 -14.26 11.74
CA ALA A 187 10.53 -13.37 12.86
C ALA A 187 9.11 -13.55 13.41
N SER A 188 8.12 -13.67 12.54
CA SER A 188 6.71 -13.60 12.91
C SER A 188 5.97 -14.95 12.92
N GLY A 189 6.50 -15.96 12.20
CA GLY A 189 5.81 -17.22 11.93
C GLY A 189 4.80 -17.15 10.79
N ASN A 190 4.77 -16.04 10.05
CA ASN A 190 3.87 -15.84 8.91
C ASN A 190 4.62 -15.21 7.74
N ARG A 191 4.34 -15.68 6.53
CA ARG A 191 4.94 -15.17 5.31
C ARG A 191 4.36 -13.83 4.86
N ILE A 192 3.10 -13.58 5.19
CA ILE A 192 2.31 -12.39 4.82
C ILE A 192 1.33 -12.14 5.96
N THR A 193 1.00 -10.86 6.23
CA THR A 193 0.11 -10.49 7.35
C THR A 193 0.64 -11.03 8.69
N HIS A 194 1.68 -10.40 9.17
CA HIS A 194 2.53 -10.94 10.23
C HIS A 194 1.90 -10.88 11.62
N SER A 195 0.96 -9.94 11.87
CA SER A 195 0.41 -9.61 13.19
C SER A 195 1.50 -9.57 14.29
N TYR A 196 2.68 -9.10 13.90
CA TYR A 196 3.88 -9.13 14.74
C TYR A 196 4.01 -7.90 15.62
N ILE A 197 3.78 -6.72 15.03
CA ILE A 197 3.73 -5.44 15.74
C ILE A 197 2.39 -5.37 16.44
N VAL A 198 2.43 -5.11 17.74
CA VAL A 198 1.23 -5.01 18.58
C VAL A 198 1.35 -3.78 19.48
N PRO A 199 0.25 -3.18 19.94
CA PRO A 199 0.32 -2.09 20.90
C PRO A 199 1.19 -2.47 22.11
N GLY A 200 2.19 -1.64 22.43
CA GLY A 200 3.14 -1.86 23.52
C GLY A 200 4.37 -2.69 23.16
N GLY A 201 4.54 -3.16 21.90
CA GLY A 201 5.75 -3.89 21.52
C GLY A 201 5.60 -4.78 20.30
N VAL A 202 6.18 -5.97 20.40
CA VAL A 202 6.10 -7.05 19.42
C VAL A 202 5.61 -8.33 20.09
N ARG A 203 5.00 -9.22 19.29
CA ARG A 203 4.39 -10.44 19.80
C ARG A 203 5.41 -11.44 20.38
N ASN A 204 6.59 -11.54 19.79
CA ASN A 204 7.66 -12.45 20.20
C ASN A 204 9.02 -11.89 19.80
N ASP A 205 10.09 -12.42 20.40
CA ASP A 205 11.47 -12.12 20.01
C ASP A 205 11.87 -12.93 18.77
N ILE A 206 12.97 -12.53 18.14
CA ILE A 206 13.53 -13.20 16.96
C ILE A 206 14.36 -14.42 17.37
N PRO A 207 14.41 -15.48 16.51
CA PRO A 207 15.30 -16.62 16.73
C PRO A 207 16.78 -16.24 16.68
N GLU A 208 17.64 -16.98 17.36
CA GLU A 208 19.07 -16.75 17.40
C GLU A 208 19.72 -16.67 16.01
N ALA A 209 19.30 -17.54 15.08
CA ALA A 209 19.83 -17.58 13.72
C ALA A 209 19.33 -16.42 12.80
N PHE A 210 18.42 -15.58 13.27
CA PHE A 210 17.79 -14.53 12.44
C PHE A 210 18.81 -13.50 11.95
N ALA A 211 19.66 -12.99 12.82
CA ALA A 211 20.64 -11.96 12.48
C ALA A 211 21.61 -12.45 11.38
N ASP A 212 22.17 -13.64 11.54
CA ASP A 212 23.12 -14.22 10.58
C ASP A 212 22.48 -14.45 9.21
N LYS A 213 21.24 -14.98 9.18
CA LYS A 213 20.50 -15.19 7.94
C LYS A 213 20.18 -13.85 7.27
N THR A 214 19.79 -12.86 8.06
CA THR A 214 19.49 -11.52 7.55
C THR A 214 20.72 -10.90 6.91
N PHE A 215 21.86 -10.84 7.58
CA PHE A 215 23.10 -10.29 7.00
C PHE A 215 23.46 -10.96 5.67
N LYS A 216 23.40 -12.30 5.59
CA LYS A 216 23.67 -13.05 4.34
C LYS A 216 22.70 -12.67 3.22
N SER A 217 21.42 -12.53 3.53
CA SER A 217 20.40 -12.13 2.55
C SER A 217 20.61 -10.70 2.04
N LEU A 218 20.92 -9.76 2.96
CA LEU A 218 21.23 -8.37 2.62
C LEU A 218 22.47 -8.29 1.73
N ASP A 219 23.55 -8.97 2.08
CA ASP A 219 24.82 -8.98 1.32
C ASP A 219 24.63 -9.57 -0.10
N TYR A 220 23.91 -10.67 -0.20
CA TYR A 220 23.58 -11.26 -1.49
C TYR A 220 22.76 -10.31 -2.35
N PHE A 221 21.71 -9.75 -1.78
CA PHE A 221 20.81 -8.87 -2.54
C PHE A 221 21.53 -7.59 -2.99
N GLU A 222 22.28 -6.93 -2.10
CA GLU A 222 23.00 -5.70 -2.40
C GLU A 222 24.13 -5.90 -3.41
N SER A 223 24.95 -6.97 -3.24
CA SER A 223 26.14 -7.20 -4.08
C SER A 223 25.83 -7.85 -5.42
N LYS A 224 24.75 -8.61 -5.54
CA LYS A 224 24.43 -9.40 -6.74
C LYS A 224 23.18 -8.88 -7.43
N ARG A 225 22.07 -8.75 -6.70
CA ARG A 225 20.77 -8.49 -7.32
C ARG A 225 20.57 -7.03 -7.71
N LEU A 226 20.87 -6.08 -6.82
CA LEU A 226 20.70 -4.66 -7.14
C LEU A 226 21.47 -4.20 -8.39
N PRO A 227 22.75 -4.57 -8.60
CA PRO A 227 23.46 -4.24 -9.84
C PRO A 227 22.83 -4.84 -11.11
N GLU A 228 22.19 -6.02 -10.98
CA GLU A 228 21.48 -6.62 -12.11
C GLU A 228 20.21 -5.87 -12.47
N TYR A 229 19.45 -5.36 -11.48
CA TYR A 229 18.31 -4.47 -11.72
C TYR A 229 18.73 -3.19 -12.44
N ASP A 230 19.81 -2.55 -11.98
CA ASP A 230 20.34 -1.37 -12.63
C ASP A 230 20.68 -1.66 -14.10
N LYS A 231 21.51 -2.69 -14.36
CA LYS A 231 22.03 -2.99 -15.68
C LYS A 231 20.98 -3.50 -16.68
N ILE A 232 20.08 -4.39 -16.24
CA ILE A 232 19.18 -5.10 -17.16
C ILE A 232 17.88 -4.34 -17.36
N PHE A 233 17.41 -3.64 -16.36
CA PHE A 233 16.13 -2.94 -16.39
C PHE A 233 16.30 -1.43 -16.53
N TYR A 234 16.96 -0.77 -15.58
CA TYR A 234 17.05 0.70 -15.55
C TYR A 234 18.00 1.30 -16.59
N ASP A 235 19.05 0.59 -16.97
CA ASP A 235 19.93 1.00 -18.08
C ASP A 235 19.41 0.54 -19.45
N ASN A 236 18.28 -0.15 -19.51
CA ASN A 236 17.68 -0.59 -20.77
C ASN A 236 17.14 0.62 -21.55
N PRO A 237 17.65 0.86 -22.78
CA PRO A 237 17.23 2.02 -23.59
C PRO A 237 15.73 2.03 -23.88
N LEU A 238 15.12 0.87 -24.08
CA LEU A 238 13.68 0.78 -24.35
C LEU A 238 12.85 1.19 -23.14
N PHE A 239 13.26 0.79 -21.93
CA PHE A 239 12.60 1.22 -20.70
C PHE A 239 12.73 2.72 -20.51
N ARG A 240 13.93 3.28 -20.68
CA ARG A 240 14.16 4.74 -20.59
C ARG A 240 13.31 5.51 -21.59
N GLN A 241 13.32 5.10 -22.85
CA GLN A 241 12.53 5.77 -23.91
C GLN A 241 11.02 5.79 -23.61
N ARG A 242 10.50 4.76 -22.92
CA ARG A 242 9.08 4.65 -22.58
C ARG A 242 8.70 5.30 -21.24
N SER A 243 9.66 5.70 -20.44
CA SER A 243 9.40 6.20 -19.09
C SER A 243 9.98 7.60 -18.80
N GLU A 244 11.09 7.99 -19.46
CA GLU A 244 11.67 9.32 -19.31
C GLU A 244 10.80 10.38 -20.00
N GLY A 245 10.48 11.46 -19.28
CA GLY A 245 9.63 12.54 -19.76
C GLY A 245 8.14 12.16 -19.90
N VAL A 246 7.74 10.94 -19.55
CA VAL A 246 6.35 10.47 -19.66
C VAL A 246 5.63 10.63 -18.33
N GLY A 247 4.41 11.16 -18.36
CA GLY A 247 3.55 11.30 -17.18
C GLY A 247 4.19 12.18 -16.11
N VAL A 248 4.76 13.30 -16.49
CA VAL A 248 5.44 14.22 -15.57
C VAL A 248 4.45 14.79 -14.56
N LEU A 249 4.74 14.60 -13.29
CA LEU A 249 4.06 15.23 -12.16
C LEU A 249 4.94 16.38 -11.65
N SER A 250 4.49 17.60 -11.85
CA SER A 250 5.25 18.77 -11.40
C SER A 250 5.29 18.86 -9.86
N LYS A 251 6.29 19.57 -9.33
CA LYS A 251 6.39 19.82 -7.89
C LYS A 251 5.16 20.54 -7.33
N SER A 252 4.61 21.50 -8.08
CA SER A 252 3.42 22.25 -7.69
C SER A 252 2.19 21.35 -7.64
N ASP A 253 1.99 20.50 -8.65
CA ASP A 253 0.85 19.59 -8.71
C ASP A 253 0.95 18.51 -7.64
N ALA A 254 2.15 17.97 -7.40
CA ALA A 254 2.38 17.00 -6.32
C ALA A 254 1.99 17.58 -4.95
N ILE A 255 2.28 18.85 -4.67
CA ILE A 255 1.87 19.53 -3.44
C ILE A 255 0.34 19.74 -3.41
N SER A 256 -0.23 20.26 -4.49
CA SER A 256 -1.67 20.58 -4.55
C SER A 256 -2.55 19.34 -4.44
N LEU A 257 -2.07 18.20 -4.93
CA LEU A 257 -2.75 16.91 -4.85
C LEU A 257 -2.49 16.15 -3.54
N GLY A 258 -1.69 16.70 -2.62
CA GLY A 258 -1.34 16.03 -1.36
C GLY A 258 -0.54 14.74 -1.54
N VAL A 259 0.26 14.63 -2.60
CA VAL A 259 1.06 13.44 -2.90
C VAL A 259 2.13 13.23 -1.84
N THR A 260 2.34 11.98 -1.44
CA THR A 260 3.34 11.58 -0.43
C THR A 260 4.27 10.48 -0.94
N GLY A 261 5.22 10.07 -0.11
CA GLY A 261 6.10 8.91 -0.35
C GLY A 261 7.06 9.08 -1.52
N SER A 262 7.38 7.97 -2.18
CA SER A 262 8.34 7.94 -3.29
C SER A 262 7.89 8.75 -4.50
N VAL A 263 6.58 8.87 -4.73
CA VAL A 263 6.03 9.68 -5.83
C VAL A 263 6.31 11.17 -5.61
N LEU A 264 6.14 11.68 -4.38
CA LEU A 264 6.48 13.04 -4.01
C LEU A 264 7.99 13.30 -4.16
N ARG A 265 8.81 12.34 -3.72
CA ARG A 265 10.28 12.44 -3.84
C ARG A 265 10.75 12.37 -5.30
N ALA A 266 10.06 11.63 -6.15
CA ALA A 266 10.30 11.64 -7.60
C ALA A 266 10.07 13.01 -8.24
N SER A 267 9.19 13.84 -7.67
CA SER A 267 8.86 15.21 -8.11
C SER A 267 9.73 16.29 -7.45
N GLY A 268 10.83 15.93 -6.78
CA GLY A 268 11.83 16.87 -6.26
C GLY A 268 11.62 17.38 -4.84
N ILE A 269 10.79 16.71 -4.04
CA ILE A 269 10.54 17.11 -2.65
C ILE A 269 11.12 16.06 -1.71
N ALA A 270 12.13 16.44 -0.93
CA ALA A 270 12.81 15.60 0.03
C ALA A 270 11.98 15.48 1.33
N TYR A 271 10.87 14.74 1.26
CA TYR A 271 10.04 14.46 2.42
C TYR A 271 10.02 12.96 2.71
N ASP A 272 10.34 12.62 3.95
CA ASP A 272 10.23 11.27 4.49
C ASP A 272 9.86 11.40 5.97
N VAL A 273 8.76 10.81 6.38
CA VAL A 273 8.24 10.90 7.74
C VAL A 273 9.24 10.37 8.76
N ARG A 274 10.00 9.31 8.42
CA ARG A 274 11.03 8.71 9.29
C ARG A 274 12.16 9.68 9.64
N LYS A 275 12.39 10.72 8.80
CA LYS A 275 13.37 11.79 9.03
C LYS A 275 12.75 13.06 9.59
N ARG A 276 11.53 13.37 9.16
CA ARG A 276 10.87 14.63 9.50
C ARG A 276 10.23 14.58 10.89
N GLU A 277 9.62 13.46 11.19
CA GLU A 277 8.89 13.17 12.43
C GLU A 277 9.31 11.77 12.89
N PRO A 278 10.58 11.60 13.32
CA PRO A 278 11.11 10.28 13.65
C PRO A 278 10.36 9.64 14.81
N TYR A 279 10.02 8.39 14.63
CA TYR A 279 9.38 7.54 15.62
C TYR A 279 10.27 6.35 15.98
N ASP A 280 10.04 5.75 17.14
CA ASP A 280 10.84 4.68 17.71
C ASP A 280 12.35 4.99 17.58
N ILE A 281 13.12 4.17 16.85
CA ILE A 281 14.57 4.33 16.75
C ILE A 281 15.05 5.10 15.51
N TYR A 282 14.16 5.62 14.66
CA TYR A 282 14.60 6.29 13.42
C TYR A 282 15.44 7.55 13.66
N SER A 283 15.33 8.20 14.82
CA SER A 283 16.22 9.29 15.23
C SER A 283 17.69 8.86 15.33
N ASP A 284 17.95 7.61 15.70
CA ASP A 284 19.28 7.07 15.98
C ASP A 284 19.91 6.34 14.77
N ILE A 285 19.14 6.26 13.68
CA ILE A 285 19.53 5.56 12.46
C ILE A 285 19.94 6.55 11.37
N GLN A 286 21.08 6.29 10.75
CA GLN A 286 21.59 7.09 9.64
C GLN A 286 21.13 6.51 8.30
N PHE A 287 20.36 7.29 7.54
CA PHE A 287 19.96 6.95 6.17
C PHE A 287 19.70 8.23 5.37
N GLU A 288 19.72 8.12 4.07
CA GLU A 288 19.42 9.22 3.15
C GLU A 288 17.98 9.15 2.64
N VAL A 289 17.45 10.27 2.19
CA VAL A 289 16.14 10.36 1.56
C VAL A 289 16.33 10.46 0.04
N PRO A 290 16.12 9.39 -0.73
CA PRO A 290 16.29 9.43 -2.18
C PRO A 290 15.29 10.37 -2.84
N VAL A 291 15.77 11.22 -3.76
CA VAL A 291 14.98 12.23 -4.46
C VAL A 291 15.40 12.27 -5.93
N SER A 292 14.41 12.37 -6.82
CA SER A 292 14.63 12.75 -8.23
C SER A 292 13.96 14.10 -8.50
N LYS A 293 14.31 14.74 -9.61
CA LYS A 293 13.76 16.08 -9.95
C LYS A 293 12.86 16.05 -11.19
N THR A 294 12.83 14.96 -11.94
CA THR A 294 12.15 14.91 -13.24
C THR A 294 10.65 14.72 -13.10
N GLY A 295 10.17 14.09 -12.03
CA GLY A 295 8.75 13.86 -11.76
C GLY A 295 8.06 12.91 -12.77
N ASP A 296 8.81 12.27 -13.65
CA ASP A 296 8.32 11.39 -14.70
C ASP A 296 8.16 9.93 -14.22
N SER A 297 7.72 9.07 -15.10
CA SER A 297 7.54 7.65 -14.78
C SER A 297 8.85 6.96 -14.46
N PHE A 298 9.97 7.37 -15.09
CA PHE A 298 11.29 6.86 -14.76
C PHE A 298 11.69 7.20 -13.32
N ALA A 299 11.54 8.47 -12.93
CA ALA A 299 11.83 8.93 -11.56
C ALA A 299 11.00 8.16 -10.52
N ARG A 300 9.69 7.97 -10.78
CA ARG A 300 8.81 7.19 -9.90
C ARG A 300 9.19 5.72 -9.82
N SER A 301 9.91 5.20 -10.80
CA SER A 301 10.37 3.82 -10.79
C SER A 301 11.71 3.64 -10.06
N ILE A 302 12.63 4.58 -10.21
CA ILE A 302 14.00 4.43 -9.67
C ILE A 302 14.12 4.87 -8.20
N VAL A 303 13.31 5.84 -7.75
CA VAL A 303 13.33 6.29 -6.35
C VAL A 303 13.02 5.15 -5.38
N PRO A 304 12.00 4.29 -5.60
CA PRO A 304 11.76 3.12 -4.75
C PRO A 304 12.93 2.13 -4.72
N LEU A 305 13.67 1.95 -5.83
CA LEU A 305 14.87 1.12 -5.83
C LEU A 305 15.97 1.67 -4.91
N TYR A 306 16.12 2.99 -4.89
CA TYR A 306 17.05 3.63 -3.95
C TYR A 306 16.56 3.56 -2.50
N ASP A 307 15.24 3.58 -2.27
CA ASP A 307 14.66 3.30 -0.95
C ASP A 307 15.04 1.92 -0.44
N ILE A 308 15.07 0.89 -1.30
CA ILE A 308 15.54 -0.44 -0.90
C ILE A 308 16.97 -0.38 -0.34
N ARG A 309 17.90 0.34 -0.98
CA ARG A 309 19.28 0.50 -0.50
C ARG A 309 19.32 1.11 0.90
N GLN A 310 18.44 2.09 1.16
CA GLN A 310 18.34 2.67 2.49
C GLN A 310 17.76 1.69 3.51
N SER A 311 16.73 0.93 3.15
CA SER A 311 16.14 -0.11 4.00
C SER A 311 17.16 -1.19 4.38
N LEU A 312 18.00 -1.66 3.44
CA LEU A 312 19.11 -2.58 3.72
C LEU A 312 20.07 -2.01 4.76
N ASN A 313 20.45 -0.74 4.61
CA ASN A 313 21.32 -0.05 5.56
C ASN A 313 20.67 0.11 6.95
N ILE A 314 19.40 0.47 7.00
CA ILE A 314 18.63 0.60 8.25
C ILE A 314 18.60 -0.73 8.99
N ILE A 315 18.26 -1.83 8.31
CA ILE A 315 18.21 -3.16 8.91
C ILE A 315 19.57 -3.55 9.49
N ARG A 316 20.70 -3.30 8.78
CA ARG A 316 22.05 -3.57 9.27
C ARG A 316 22.34 -2.80 10.55
N GLN A 317 22.03 -1.51 10.59
CA GLN A 317 22.24 -0.69 11.77
C GLN A 317 21.39 -1.17 12.94
N CYS A 318 20.13 -1.53 12.70
CA CYS A 318 19.24 -2.06 13.73
C CYS A 318 19.80 -3.35 14.35
N LEU A 319 20.19 -4.33 13.54
CA LEU A 319 20.76 -5.59 14.02
C LEU A 319 22.04 -5.39 14.80
N THR A 320 22.86 -4.39 14.43
CA THR A 320 24.12 -4.11 15.09
C THR A 320 23.96 -3.38 16.42
N LYS A 321 22.98 -2.46 16.50
CA LYS A 321 22.76 -1.60 17.68
C LYS A 321 21.76 -2.17 18.68
N MET A 322 20.95 -3.15 18.27
CA MET A 322 19.86 -3.69 19.07
C MET A 322 20.32 -4.22 20.41
N PRO A 323 19.68 -3.80 21.53
CA PRO A 323 20.02 -4.32 22.86
C PRO A 323 19.81 -5.84 22.98
N GLN A 324 20.70 -6.53 23.65
CA GLN A 324 20.59 -7.98 23.91
C GLN A 324 19.55 -8.30 25.00
N GLN A 325 19.28 -7.33 25.88
CA GLN A 325 18.37 -7.54 26.99
C GLN A 325 16.91 -7.52 26.51
N VAL A 326 16.23 -8.63 26.72
CA VAL A 326 14.78 -8.74 26.50
C VAL A 326 14.05 -8.14 27.70
N LYS A 327 13.16 -7.18 27.46
CA LYS A 327 12.21 -6.66 28.46
C LYS A 327 10.80 -6.98 28.00
N LEU A 328 9.96 -7.45 28.91
CA LEU A 328 8.55 -7.65 28.62
C LEU A 328 7.88 -6.28 28.51
N GLY A 329 7.05 -6.12 27.49
CA GLY A 329 6.16 -4.97 27.34
C GLY A 329 4.99 -5.01 28.34
N PRO A 330 4.06 -4.04 28.26
CA PRO A 330 2.85 -4.06 29.06
C PRO A 330 2.08 -5.36 28.83
N SER A 331 1.50 -5.91 29.89
CA SER A 331 0.68 -7.12 29.75
C SER A 331 -0.58 -6.85 28.93
N PHE A 332 -1.09 -7.87 28.30
CA PHE A 332 -2.32 -7.80 27.51
C PHE A 332 -3.51 -7.26 28.33
N SER A 333 -3.59 -7.63 29.62
CA SER A 333 -4.55 -7.10 30.55
C SER A 333 -4.39 -5.60 30.76
N GLN A 334 -3.17 -5.07 30.83
CA GLN A 334 -2.93 -3.64 30.96
C GLN A 334 -3.38 -2.85 29.73
N ILE A 335 -3.28 -3.45 28.54
CA ILE A 335 -3.78 -2.83 27.31
C ILE A 335 -5.32 -2.86 27.24
N LEU A 336 -5.93 -3.91 27.78
CA LEU A 336 -7.41 -4.06 27.83
C LEU A 336 -8.05 -3.31 29.02
N GLU A 337 -7.37 -3.30 30.16
CA GLU A 337 -7.82 -2.64 31.40
C GLU A 337 -7.38 -1.17 31.50
N GLY A 338 -6.61 -0.70 30.49
CA GLY A 338 -6.19 0.71 30.40
C GLY A 338 -7.38 1.67 30.32
N PRO A 339 -7.15 2.95 30.11
CA PRO A 339 -8.15 4.01 30.19
C PRO A 339 -9.32 3.92 29.19
N LEU A 340 -9.55 2.76 28.55
CA LEU A 340 -10.71 2.53 27.69
C LEU A 340 -12.04 2.92 28.37
N GLU A 341 -12.20 2.61 29.65
CA GLU A 341 -13.38 3.08 30.41
C GLU A 341 -13.41 4.61 30.52
N LYS A 342 -12.26 5.25 30.68
CA LYS A 342 -12.17 6.73 30.71
C LYS A 342 -12.47 7.34 29.35
N LEU A 343 -11.93 6.77 28.29
CA LEU A 343 -12.14 7.24 26.91
C LEU A 343 -13.58 7.05 26.44
N ILE A 344 -14.24 5.95 26.81
CA ILE A 344 -15.66 5.72 26.52
C ILE A 344 -16.54 6.68 27.32
N VAL A 345 -16.19 7.03 28.56
CA VAL A 345 -16.94 7.97 29.40
C VAL A 345 -16.72 9.41 28.91
N GLU A 346 -15.53 9.78 28.52
CA GLU A 346 -15.24 11.12 27.98
C GLU A 346 -15.81 11.32 26.57
N SER A 347 -15.80 10.32 25.70
CA SER A 347 -16.44 10.39 24.36
C SER A 347 -17.96 10.47 24.40
N ASN A 348 -18.58 9.98 25.46
CA ASN A 348 -20.03 10.10 25.66
C ASN A 348 -20.46 11.45 26.29
N GLN A 349 -19.51 12.27 26.72
CA GLN A 349 -19.80 13.60 27.34
C GLN A 349 -19.51 14.79 26.43
N GLU A 350 -18.69 14.62 25.40
CA GLU A 350 -18.48 15.63 24.37
C GLU A 350 -18.55 14.96 23.00
N GLU A 351 -19.47 15.39 22.13
CA GLU A 351 -19.43 15.08 20.73
C GLU A 351 -18.10 15.61 20.16
N ALA A 352 -17.05 14.79 20.23
CA ALA A 352 -15.81 15.10 19.55
C ALA A 352 -16.10 15.19 18.05
N PRO A 353 -15.79 16.30 17.37
CA PRO A 353 -16.03 16.40 15.95
C PRO A 353 -15.25 15.29 15.24
N LEU A 354 -15.96 14.45 14.50
CA LEU A 354 -15.43 13.49 13.56
C LEU A 354 -14.53 14.23 12.55
N GLY A 355 -13.26 14.39 12.84
CA GLY A 355 -12.38 15.14 11.95
C GLY A 355 -10.95 15.35 12.43
N THR A 356 -10.53 14.77 13.55
CA THR A 356 -9.18 15.04 14.07
C THR A 356 -8.37 13.77 14.33
N ILE A 357 -8.51 12.75 13.49
CA ILE A 357 -7.56 11.63 13.42
C ILE A 357 -7.25 11.41 11.95
N LEU A 358 -6.37 12.22 11.39
CA LEU A 358 -5.58 11.96 10.19
C LEU A 358 -4.15 12.43 10.46
#